data_9bfb6298e8678b2bf87300b9c272222f
#
_entry.id   9bfb6298e8678b2bf87300b9c272222f
#
_cell.length_a   1.000
_cell.length_b   1.000
_cell.length_c   1.000
_cell.angle_alpha   90.00
_cell.angle_beta   90.00
_cell.angle_gamma   90.00
#
_symmetry.space_group_name_H-M   'P 1'
#
loop_
_entity.id
_entity.type
_entity.pdbx_description
1 polymer ?
#
loop_
_entity_poly.entity_id
_entity_poly.type
_entity_poly.pdbx_seq_one_letter_code
_entity_poly.pdbx_strand_id
1 'polypeptide(L)'
;MSTSAALAGTPAQPMADLAALKARQHGAWSSGDYAVVGTTLQIVGESLCEALDLRAGSTVLDVAAGNGNGSLAAARRWCAVTATDYVPALLEKAKERAKADRLMMEFQEADAENLPFADQSFDYAMSIFGVMFTPAQERAAAELLRVCKSGGSIGLANWTPDGFIGQLFKTIGRHVPPPTGARSPALWGTRARLEELFPSSKASVVATPRQFVFRYKSSAHWLDVFRTFYGPVLKAFGTLDATGQKVLAAELMELAARFNRAEDGTMVVPSEYLEVVIMRR
;
A
#
# COMPACT_ATOMS: atom_id res chain seq x y z
N MET A 1 -18.51 -55.81 14.84
CA MET A 1 -18.69 -54.55 15.59
C MET A 1 -17.64 -53.57 15.04
N SER A 2 -18.06 -52.67 14.16
CA SER A 2 -17.16 -51.73 13.47
C SER A 2 -17.42 -50.36 14.05
N THR A 3 -16.45 -49.85 14.83
CA THR A 3 -16.51 -48.50 15.41
C THR A 3 -16.06 -47.47 14.40
N SER A 4 -17.02 -46.68 13.88
CA SER A 4 -16.77 -45.53 13.06
C SER A 4 -16.20 -44.39 13.93
N ALA A 5 -14.94 -44.02 13.74
CA ALA A 5 -14.36 -42.85 14.37
C ALA A 5 -14.83 -41.59 13.57
N ALA A 6 -15.62 -40.76 14.22
CA ALA A 6 -16.03 -39.46 13.72
C ALA A 6 -14.80 -38.54 13.62
N LEU A 7 -14.48 -38.09 12.43
CA LEU A 7 -13.48 -37.04 12.20
C LEU A 7 -14.02 -35.73 12.82
N ALA A 8 -13.39 -35.31 13.91
CA ALA A 8 -13.64 -34.01 14.52
C ALA A 8 -13.23 -32.93 13.51
N GLY A 9 -14.21 -32.20 13.01
CA GLY A 9 -13.99 -31.05 12.13
C GLY A 9 -13.14 -29.99 12.84
N THR A 10 -12.10 -29.53 12.18
CA THR A 10 -11.29 -28.39 12.64
C THR A 10 -12.23 -27.21 12.89
N PRO A 11 -12.19 -26.55 14.06
CA PRO A 11 -13.05 -25.39 14.32
C PRO A 11 -12.76 -24.30 13.28
N ALA A 12 -13.81 -23.81 12.63
CA ALA A 12 -13.70 -22.68 11.70
C ALA A 12 -13.06 -21.50 12.43
N GLN A 13 -11.96 -20.96 11.88
CA GLN A 13 -11.35 -19.75 12.42
C GLN A 13 -12.39 -18.63 12.41
N PRO A 14 -12.50 -17.83 13.49
CA PRO A 14 -13.43 -16.71 13.51
C PRO A 14 -13.12 -15.76 12.36
N MET A 15 -14.14 -15.43 11.57
CA MET A 15 -14.01 -14.44 10.50
C MET A 15 -13.60 -13.10 11.11
N ALA A 16 -12.61 -12.45 10.50
CA ALA A 16 -12.19 -11.11 10.92
C ALA A 16 -13.36 -10.13 10.81
N ASP A 17 -13.53 -9.28 11.80
CA ASP A 17 -14.42 -8.11 11.70
C ASP A 17 -13.77 -7.08 10.76
N LEU A 18 -14.10 -7.17 9.49
CA LEU A 18 -13.55 -6.30 8.44
C LEU A 18 -13.90 -4.83 8.67
N ALA A 19 -15.06 -4.52 9.28
CA ALA A 19 -15.46 -3.15 9.57
C ALA A 19 -14.58 -2.54 10.67
N ALA A 20 -14.34 -3.28 11.76
CA ALA A 20 -13.44 -2.85 12.83
C ALA A 20 -11.98 -2.72 12.33
N LEU A 21 -11.53 -3.63 11.48
CA LEU A 21 -10.21 -3.53 10.83
C LEU A 21 -10.09 -2.28 9.96
N LYS A 22 -11.09 -1.97 9.14
CA LYS A 22 -11.13 -0.78 8.31
C LYS A 22 -11.11 0.50 9.14
N ALA A 23 -11.92 0.58 10.20
CA ALA A 23 -11.94 1.72 11.11
C ALA A 23 -10.57 1.94 11.78
N ARG A 24 -9.91 0.87 12.22
CA ARG A 24 -8.55 0.95 12.79
C ARG A 24 -7.53 1.45 11.77
N GLN A 25 -7.58 0.97 10.53
CA GLN A 25 -6.67 1.41 9.46
C GLN A 25 -6.94 2.85 9.06
N HIS A 26 -8.20 3.25 8.91
CA HIS A 26 -8.57 4.64 8.68
C HIS A 26 -8.00 5.55 9.77
N GLY A 27 -8.16 5.17 11.06
CA GLY A 27 -7.58 5.91 12.18
C GLY A 27 -6.05 5.96 12.16
N ALA A 28 -5.36 4.94 11.62
CA ALA A 28 -3.91 4.96 11.45
C ALA A 28 -3.49 5.92 10.34
N TRP A 29 -4.12 5.85 9.17
CA TRP A 29 -3.78 6.71 8.02
C TRP A 29 -4.25 8.17 8.18
N SER A 30 -5.26 8.43 9.01
CA SER A 30 -5.67 9.78 9.42
C SER A 30 -4.75 10.39 10.49
N SER A 31 -3.80 9.63 11.04
CA SER A 31 -2.87 10.09 12.08
C SER A 31 -1.51 10.46 11.50
N GLY A 32 -0.83 11.42 12.13
CA GLY A 32 0.43 11.94 11.62
C GLY A 32 0.26 12.79 10.36
N ASP A 33 1.29 12.82 9.54
CA ASP A 33 1.26 13.45 8.21
C ASP A 33 2.02 12.56 7.22
N TYR A 34 1.29 11.61 6.62
CA TYR A 34 1.89 10.69 5.65
C TYR A 34 2.60 11.43 4.50
N ALA A 35 2.18 12.64 4.14
CA ALA A 35 2.78 13.37 3.02
C ALA A 35 4.28 13.62 3.23
N VAL A 36 4.76 13.72 4.47
CA VAL A 36 6.20 13.86 4.77
C VAL A 36 6.98 12.63 4.32
N VAL A 37 6.45 11.42 4.54
CA VAL A 37 7.06 10.17 4.08
C VAL A 37 6.72 9.91 2.61
N GLY A 38 5.44 10.05 2.25
CA GLY A 38 4.93 9.76 0.91
C GLY A 38 5.64 10.56 -0.19
N THR A 39 5.93 11.84 0.05
CA THR A 39 6.63 12.69 -0.93
C THR A 39 8.00 12.12 -1.32
N THR A 40 8.70 11.41 -0.44
CA THR A 40 9.98 10.78 -0.78
C THR A 40 9.85 9.63 -1.79
N LEU A 41 8.64 9.08 -1.94
CA LEU A 41 8.33 7.92 -2.80
C LEU A 41 7.89 8.32 -4.24
N GLN A 42 8.00 9.58 -4.64
CA GLN A 42 7.51 10.07 -5.95
C GLN A 42 8.03 9.26 -7.13
N ILE A 43 9.31 8.86 -7.09
CA ILE A 43 9.95 8.08 -8.16
C ILE A 43 9.21 6.76 -8.44
N VAL A 44 8.55 6.16 -7.44
CA VAL A 44 7.78 4.93 -7.63
C VAL A 44 6.54 5.19 -8.49
N GLY A 45 5.88 6.35 -8.29
CA GLY A 45 4.77 6.78 -9.13
C GLY A 45 5.19 6.98 -10.58
N GLU A 46 6.32 7.66 -10.81
CA GLU A 46 6.85 7.85 -12.15
C GLU A 46 7.18 6.51 -12.82
N SER A 47 7.90 5.62 -12.11
CA SER A 47 8.30 4.32 -12.64
C SER A 47 7.08 3.46 -13.00
N LEU A 48 6.04 3.44 -12.15
CA LEU A 48 4.82 2.67 -12.42
C LEU A 48 4.08 3.21 -13.64
N CYS A 49 4.01 4.54 -13.83
CA CYS A 49 3.41 5.15 -15.01
C CYS A 49 4.16 4.78 -16.31
N GLU A 50 5.51 4.69 -16.26
CA GLU A 50 6.30 4.19 -17.38
C GLU A 50 6.04 2.70 -17.64
N ALA A 51 6.00 1.88 -16.59
CA ALA A 51 5.71 0.44 -16.72
C ALA A 51 4.32 0.15 -17.29
N LEU A 52 3.33 1.03 -17.01
CA LEU A 52 1.98 0.98 -17.58
C LEU A 52 1.91 1.52 -19.01
N ASP A 53 2.96 2.18 -19.51
CA ASP A 53 3.00 2.86 -20.79
C ASP A 53 1.78 3.79 -21.00
N LEU A 54 1.52 4.66 -20.01
CA LEU A 54 0.34 5.52 -19.99
C LEU A 54 0.28 6.40 -21.24
N ARG A 55 -0.88 6.48 -21.88
CA ARG A 55 -1.11 7.29 -23.08
C ARG A 55 -1.82 8.59 -22.73
N ALA A 56 -1.34 9.70 -23.28
CA ALA A 56 -2.00 11.00 -23.12
C ALA A 56 -3.47 10.92 -23.55
N GLY A 57 -4.35 11.57 -22.76
CA GLY A 57 -5.80 11.54 -22.98
C GLY A 57 -6.53 10.31 -22.40
N SER A 58 -5.81 9.29 -21.93
CA SER A 58 -6.44 8.13 -21.27
C SER A 58 -7.02 8.49 -19.90
N THR A 59 -8.07 7.79 -19.50
CA THR A 59 -8.67 7.90 -18.17
C THR A 59 -7.92 7.01 -17.17
N VAL A 60 -7.47 7.58 -16.06
CA VAL A 60 -6.70 6.90 -15.00
C VAL A 60 -7.38 7.07 -13.66
N LEU A 61 -7.62 5.96 -12.96
CA LEU A 61 -8.05 5.95 -11.57
C LEU A 61 -6.86 5.61 -10.66
N ASP A 62 -6.52 6.50 -9.74
CA ASP A 62 -5.54 6.22 -8.67
C ASP A 62 -6.29 5.90 -7.38
N VAL A 63 -6.20 4.64 -6.93
CA VAL A 63 -6.95 4.08 -5.79
C VAL A 63 -6.09 4.06 -4.54
N ALA A 64 -6.62 4.62 -3.45
CA ALA A 64 -5.88 4.88 -2.23
C ALA A 64 -4.61 5.71 -2.52
N ALA A 65 -4.83 6.83 -3.20
CA ALA A 65 -3.81 7.69 -3.80
C ALA A 65 -2.93 8.41 -2.75
N GLY A 66 -3.39 8.48 -1.50
CA GLY A 66 -2.68 9.19 -0.45
C GLY A 66 -2.44 10.65 -0.82
N ASN A 67 -1.18 11.08 -0.75
CA ASN A 67 -0.78 12.42 -1.16
C ASN A 67 -0.52 12.57 -2.68
N GLY A 68 -0.98 11.62 -3.51
CA GLY A 68 -1.10 11.77 -4.97
C GLY A 68 0.14 11.45 -5.80
N ASN A 69 1.06 10.61 -5.34
CA ASN A 69 2.28 10.33 -6.10
C ASN A 69 2.01 9.73 -7.50
N GLY A 70 1.10 8.74 -7.59
CA GLY A 70 0.69 8.16 -8.87
C GLY A 70 -0.14 9.13 -9.68
N SER A 71 -1.12 9.76 -9.05
CA SER A 71 -2.02 10.73 -9.69
C SER A 71 -1.26 11.85 -10.38
N LEU A 72 -0.30 12.48 -9.68
CA LEU A 72 0.51 13.56 -10.22
C LEU A 72 1.40 13.07 -11.37
N ALA A 73 1.97 11.86 -11.26
CA ALA A 73 2.78 11.26 -12.31
C ALA A 73 1.95 11.02 -13.60
N ALA A 74 0.73 10.49 -13.46
CA ALA A 74 -0.19 10.29 -14.58
C ALA A 74 -0.67 11.62 -15.19
N ALA A 75 -0.98 12.62 -14.36
CA ALA A 75 -1.41 13.93 -14.83
C ALA A 75 -0.28 14.66 -15.62
N ARG A 76 1.00 14.50 -15.23
CA ARG A 76 2.14 15.00 -16.01
C ARG A 76 2.27 14.33 -17.38
N ARG A 77 1.66 13.16 -17.58
CA ARG A 77 1.56 12.45 -18.87
C ARG A 77 0.28 12.79 -19.65
N TRP A 78 -0.40 13.86 -19.24
CA TRP A 78 -1.63 14.36 -19.86
C TRP A 78 -2.80 13.38 -19.82
N CYS A 79 -2.84 12.48 -18.82
CA CYS A 79 -3.99 11.63 -18.57
C CYS A 79 -5.11 12.42 -17.87
N ALA A 80 -6.36 12.02 -18.10
CA ALA A 80 -7.52 12.45 -17.31
C ALA A 80 -7.56 11.62 -16.01
N VAL A 81 -7.13 12.20 -14.90
CA VAL A 81 -6.89 11.49 -13.64
C VAL A 81 -7.99 11.76 -12.63
N THR A 82 -8.49 10.69 -12.01
CA THR A 82 -9.31 10.73 -10.80
C THR A 82 -8.51 10.07 -9.66
N ALA A 83 -8.18 10.85 -8.64
CA ALA A 83 -7.51 10.39 -7.42
C ALA A 83 -8.54 10.06 -6.34
N THR A 84 -8.46 8.87 -5.75
CA THR A 84 -9.36 8.46 -4.67
C THR A 84 -8.61 8.02 -3.43
N ASP A 85 -9.12 8.39 -2.28
CA ASP A 85 -8.68 7.89 -0.97
C ASP A 85 -9.85 7.95 0.00
N TYR A 86 -9.88 7.11 1.03
CA TYR A 86 -10.91 7.15 2.06
C TYR A 86 -10.55 8.09 3.23
N VAL A 87 -9.35 8.71 3.19
CA VAL A 87 -8.87 9.72 4.14
C VAL A 87 -8.86 11.08 3.47
N PRO A 88 -9.87 11.95 3.68
CA PRO A 88 -9.97 13.24 2.99
C PRO A 88 -8.74 14.14 3.16
N ALA A 89 -8.11 14.11 4.34
CA ALA A 89 -6.92 14.92 4.62
C ALA A 89 -5.74 14.59 3.68
N LEU A 90 -5.62 13.34 3.23
CA LEU A 90 -4.59 12.95 2.25
C LEU A 90 -4.91 13.49 0.86
N LEU A 91 -6.17 13.48 0.44
CA LEU A 91 -6.61 14.07 -0.82
C LEU A 91 -6.38 15.59 -0.85
N GLU A 92 -6.57 16.29 0.27
CA GLU A 92 -6.25 17.72 0.34
C GLU A 92 -4.75 17.97 0.09
N LYS A 93 -3.86 17.12 0.63
CA LYS A 93 -2.42 17.18 0.32
C LYS A 93 -2.13 16.92 -1.16
N ALA A 94 -2.82 15.97 -1.78
CA ALA A 94 -2.72 15.72 -3.21
C ALA A 94 -3.19 16.94 -4.04
N LYS A 95 -4.30 17.59 -3.64
CA LYS A 95 -4.80 18.82 -4.28
C LYS A 95 -3.82 19.98 -4.18
N GLU A 96 -3.23 20.20 -2.99
CA GLU A 96 -2.21 21.23 -2.78
C GLU A 96 -1.03 21.03 -3.75
N ARG A 97 -0.57 19.79 -3.89
CA ARG A 97 0.53 19.44 -4.80
C ARG A 97 0.15 19.61 -6.26
N ALA A 98 -1.02 19.13 -6.67
CA ALA A 98 -1.53 19.32 -8.03
C ALA A 98 -1.62 20.80 -8.40
N LYS A 99 -2.13 21.64 -7.49
CA LYS A 99 -2.18 23.09 -7.68
C LYS A 99 -0.79 23.70 -7.82
N ALA A 100 0.18 23.28 -7.02
CA ALA A 100 1.56 23.77 -7.11
C ALA A 100 2.21 23.42 -8.45
N ASP A 101 1.96 22.21 -8.96
CA ASP A 101 2.46 21.72 -10.25
C ASP A 101 1.57 22.17 -11.43
N ARG A 102 0.48 22.92 -11.19
CA ARG A 102 -0.50 23.37 -12.20
C ARG A 102 -1.14 22.21 -12.98
N LEU A 103 -1.36 21.09 -12.31
CA LEU A 103 -1.99 19.90 -12.88
C LEU A 103 -3.49 19.90 -12.60
N MET A 104 -4.27 19.51 -13.62
CA MET A 104 -5.72 19.36 -13.51
C MET A 104 -6.07 17.90 -13.28
N MET A 105 -6.74 17.61 -12.16
CA MET A 105 -7.16 16.28 -11.76
C MET A 105 -8.44 16.35 -10.95
N GLU A 106 -9.18 15.24 -10.89
CA GLU A 106 -10.33 15.08 -10.02
C GLU A 106 -9.94 14.36 -8.73
N PHE A 107 -10.66 14.68 -7.64
CA PHE A 107 -10.42 14.10 -6.32
C PHE A 107 -11.75 13.68 -5.72
N GLN A 108 -11.83 12.43 -5.30
CA GLN A 108 -13.06 11.88 -4.74
C GLN A 108 -12.76 10.98 -3.53
N GLU A 109 -13.44 11.23 -2.40
CA GLU A 109 -13.40 10.29 -1.29
C GLU A 109 -14.06 8.98 -1.72
N ALA A 110 -13.33 7.86 -1.57
CA ALA A 110 -13.82 6.54 -1.92
C ALA A 110 -13.11 5.43 -1.15
N ASP A 111 -13.86 4.37 -0.90
CA ASP A 111 -13.37 3.13 -0.34
C ASP A 111 -12.90 2.20 -1.48
N ALA A 112 -11.63 1.78 -1.44
CA ALA A 112 -11.05 0.86 -2.43
C ALA A 112 -11.77 -0.50 -2.52
N GLU A 113 -12.54 -0.87 -1.49
CA GLU A 113 -13.34 -2.09 -1.47
C GLU A 113 -14.77 -1.90 -2.00
N ASN A 114 -15.14 -0.66 -2.35
CA ASN A 114 -16.46 -0.31 -2.91
C ASN A 114 -16.35 1.02 -3.68
N LEU A 115 -15.76 0.98 -4.87
CA LEU A 115 -15.51 2.16 -5.68
C LEU A 115 -16.80 2.70 -6.31
N PRO A 116 -17.08 4.01 -6.20
CA PRO A 116 -18.33 4.63 -6.67
C PRO A 116 -18.31 4.93 -8.18
N PHE A 117 -17.79 4.00 -8.98
CA PHE A 117 -17.69 4.13 -10.43
C PHE A 117 -18.37 2.99 -11.13
N ALA A 118 -18.87 3.23 -12.34
CA ALA A 118 -19.43 2.19 -13.18
C ALA A 118 -18.36 1.18 -13.62
N ASP A 119 -18.78 0.00 -14.04
CA ASP A 119 -17.91 -1.00 -14.62
C ASP A 119 -17.21 -0.43 -15.85
N GLN A 120 -15.95 -0.80 -16.05
CA GLN A 120 -15.21 -0.46 -17.25
C GLN A 120 -15.14 1.05 -17.56
N SER A 121 -14.96 1.88 -16.52
CA SER A 121 -14.92 3.34 -16.64
C SER A 121 -13.55 3.90 -16.99
N PHE A 122 -12.47 3.16 -16.66
CA PHE A 122 -11.11 3.67 -16.77
C PHE A 122 -10.25 2.80 -17.70
N ASP A 123 -9.40 3.46 -18.49
CA ASP A 123 -8.40 2.79 -19.31
C ASP A 123 -7.31 2.16 -18.44
N TYR A 124 -6.96 2.85 -17.35
CA TYR A 124 -6.01 2.39 -16.35
C TYR A 124 -6.55 2.57 -14.94
N ALA A 125 -6.26 1.61 -14.06
CA ALA A 125 -6.39 1.75 -12.62
C ALA A 125 -5.01 1.54 -11.99
N MET A 126 -4.67 2.30 -10.95
CA MET A 126 -3.39 2.11 -10.27
C MET A 126 -3.49 2.30 -8.77
N SER A 127 -2.52 1.76 -8.04
CA SER A 127 -2.34 2.02 -6.61
C SER A 127 -0.90 1.83 -6.19
N ILE A 128 -0.34 2.82 -5.49
CA ILE A 128 1.04 2.82 -5.05
C ILE A 128 1.09 2.74 -3.53
N PHE A 129 1.40 1.55 -3.03
CA PHE A 129 1.44 1.25 -1.59
C PHE A 129 0.12 1.59 -0.87
N GLY A 130 -1.01 1.57 -1.59
CA GLY A 130 -2.34 1.93 -1.06
C GLY A 130 -3.22 0.70 -0.82
N VAL A 131 -3.72 0.06 -1.89
CA VAL A 131 -4.67 -1.07 -1.79
C VAL A 131 -4.15 -2.26 -1.00
N MET A 132 -2.84 -2.42 -0.87
CA MET A 132 -2.25 -3.47 -0.05
C MET A 132 -2.68 -3.41 1.42
N PHE A 133 -3.15 -2.25 1.90
CA PHE A 133 -3.62 -2.07 3.26
C PHE A 133 -5.12 -2.31 3.44
N THR A 134 -5.85 -2.68 2.38
CA THR A 134 -7.29 -2.98 2.51
C THR A 134 -7.50 -4.28 3.30
N PRO A 135 -8.44 -4.31 4.25
CA PRO A 135 -8.78 -5.52 4.98
C PRO A 135 -9.36 -6.63 4.10
N ALA A 136 -10.28 -6.28 3.19
CA ALA A 136 -10.91 -7.22 2.26
C ALA A 136 -10.15 -7.21 0.91
N GLN A 137 -8.95 -7.82 0.91
CA GLN A 137 -8.04 -7.81 -0.25
C GLN A 137 -8.69 -8.30 -1.54
N GLU A 138 -9.50 -9.37 -1.47
CA GLU A 138 -10.22 -9.91 -2.62
C GLU A 138 -11.24 -8.92 -3.19
N ARG A 139 -11.91 -8.17 -2.31
CA ARG A 139 -12.89 -7.16 -2.71
C ARG A 139 -12.20 -5.99 -3.41
N ALA A 140 -11.09 -5.50 -2.86
CA ALA A 140 -10.31 -4.43 -3.49
C ALA A 140 -9.77 -4.86 -4.86
N ALA A 141 -9.27 -6.08 -5.01
CA ALA A 141 -8.82 -6.62 -6.31
C ALA A 141 -9.97 -6.76 -7.31
N ALA A 142 -11.16 -7.20 -6.85
CA ALA A 142 -12.35 -7.29 -7.68
C ALA A 142 -12.83 -5.91 -8.17
N GLU A 143 -12.76 -4.89 -7.31
CA GLU A 143 -13.12 -3.52 -7.67
C GLU A 143 -12.14 -2.93 -8.71
N LEU A 144 -10.83 -3.13 -8.54
CA LEU A 144 -9.84 -2.73 -9.55
C LEU A 144 -10.11 -3.37 -10.91
N LEU A 145 -10.42 -4.68 -10.93
CA LEU A 145 -10.81 -5.36 -12.15
C LEU A 145 -12.12 -4.80 -12.72
N ARG A 146 -13.11 -4.55 -11.89
CA ARG A 146 -14.43 -4.09 -12.31
C ARG A 146 -14.38 -2.74 -13.01
N VAL A 147 -13.67 -1.77 -12.43
CA VAL A 147 -13.62 -0.39 -12.94
C VAL A 147 -12.68 -0.22 -14.13
N CYS A 148 -11.68 -1.07 -14.29
CA CYS A 148 -10.77 -1.07 -15.44
C CYS A 148 -11.47 -1.65 -16.67
N LYS A 149 -11.32 -1.05 -17.85
CA LYS A 149 -11.89 -1.55 -19.12
C LYS A 149 -11.29 -2.91 -19.52
N SER A 150 -12.02 -3.73 -20.29
CA SER A 150 -11.42 -4.88 -20.99
C SER A 150 -10.32 -4.38 -21.92
N GLY A 151 -9.17 -5.04 -21.91
CA GLY A 151 -7.97 -4.60 -22.62
C GLY A 151 -7.20 -3.47 -21.92
N GLY A 152 -7.76 -2.89 -20.87
CA GLY A 152 -7.07 -1.91 -20.03
C GLY A 152 -6.06 -2.55 -19.06
N SER A 153 -5.31 -1.71 -18.34
CA SER A 153 -4.25 -2.19 -17.45
C SER A 153 -4.41 -1.68 -16.02
N ILE A 154 -3.99 -2.51 -15.05
CA ILE A 154 -3.93 -2.15 -13.64
C ILE A 154 -2.46 -2.14 -13.22
N GLY A 155 -2.01 -1.05 -12.62
CA GLY A 155 -0.65 -0.90 -12.10
C GLY A 155 -0.61 -0.90 -10.57
N LEU A 156 0.26 -1.71 -9.98
CA LEU A 156 0.40 -1.74 -8.54
C LEU A 156 1.87 -1.66 -8.13
N ALA A 157 2.15 -0.96 -7.02
CA ALA A 157 3.40 -1.07 -6.30
C ALA A 157 3.11 -1.56 -4.87
N ASN A 158 3.70 -2.70 -4.49
CA ASN A 158 3.42 -3.35 -3.20
C ASN A 158 4.72 -3.80 -2.53
N TRP A 159 4.92 -3.43 -1.26
CA TRP A 159 6.08 -3.87 -0.48
C TRP A 159 6.12 -5.39 -0.34
N THR A 160 7.29 -5.99 -0.57
CA THR A 160 7.49 -7.43 -0.37
C THR A 160 7.64 -7.77 1.11
N PRO A 161 7.26 -9.01 1.53
CA PRO A 161 7.40 -9.44 2.95
C PRO A 161 8.84 -9.43 3.46
N ASP A 162 9.80 -9.69 2.58
CA ASP A 162 11.22 -9.84 2.94
C ASP A 162 12.02 -8.54 2.80
N GLY A 163 11.44 -7.51 2.13
CA GLY A 163 12.00 -6.17 2.05
C GLY A 163 11.93 -5.43 3.39
N PHE A 164 12.65 -4.32 3.49
CA PHE A 164 12.75 -3.53 4.73
C PHE A 164 11.38 -3.14 5.32
N ILE A 165 10.45 -2.66 4.52
CA ILE A 165 9.10 -2.29 4.98
C ILE A 165 8.27 -3.51 5.38
N GLY A 166 8.39 -4.64 4.68
CA GLY A 166 7.74 -5.88 5.09
C GLY A 166 8.25 -6.39 6.45
N GLN A 167 9.57 -6.30 6.68
CA GLN A 167 10.18 -6.63 7.96
C GLN A 167 9.79 -5.63 9.06
N LEU A 168 9.63 -4.34 8.74
CA LEU A 168 9.09 -3.34 9.65
C LEU A 168 7.68 -3.72 10.12
N PHE A 169 6.78 -4.11 9.21
CA PHE A 169 5.42 -4.57 9.59
C PHE A 169 5.46 -5.81 10.47
N LYS A 170 6.35 -6.75 10.17
CA LYS A 170 6.55 -7.96 10.98
C LYS A 170 7.07 -7.62 12.38
N THR A 171 8.00 -6.68 12.49
CA THR A 171 8.54 -6.21 13.77
C THR A 171 7.45 -5.56 14.61
N ILE A 172 6.70 -4.61 14.04
CA ILE A 172 5.56 -3.96 14.72
C ILE A 172 4.54 -5.00 15.17
N GLY A 173 4.21 -5.98 14.31
CA GLY A 173 3.23 -7.01 14.60
C GLY A 173 3.57 -7.93 15.79
N ARG A 174 4.86 -8.05 16.17
CA ARG A 174 5.26 -8.75 17.40
C ARG A 174 4.88 -8.01 18.68
N HIS A 175 4.92 -6.67 18.63
CA HIS A 175 4.60 -5.80 19.78
C HIS A 175 3.13 -5.39 19.84
N VAL A 176 2.52 -5.19 18.69
CA VAL A 176 1.12 -4.80 18.53
C VAL A 176 0.48 -5.77 17.53
N PRO A 177 0.09 -6.97 17.99
CA PRO A 177 -0.47 -7.98 17.10
C PRO A 177 -1.70 -7.47 16.33
N PRO A 178 -1.80 -7.80 15.05
CA PRO A 178 -3.01 -7.50 14.29
C PRO A 178 -4.19 -8.29 14.86
N PRO A 179 -5.43 -7.81 14.70
CA PRO A 179 -6.62 -8.55 15.09
C PRO A 179 -6.67 -9.94 14.42
N THR A 180 -7.28 -10.91 15.11
CA THR A 180 -7.45 -12.27 14.58
C THR A 180 -8.08 -12.24 13.19
N GLY A 181 -7.52 -13.01 12.26
CA GLY A 181 -7.99 -13.09 10.87
C GLY A 181 -7.55 -11.93 9.96
N ALA A 182 -6.85 -10.91 10.49
CA ALA A 182 -6.28 -9.86 9.64
C ALA A 182 -5.13 -10.42 8.79
N ARG A 183 -5.17 -10.15 7.49
CA ARG A 183 -4.09 -10.54 6.56
C ARG A 183 -3.00 -9.48 6.52
N SER A 184 -1.76 -9.92 6.38
CA SER A 184 -0.63 -8.99 6.21
C SER A 184 -0.76 -8.20 4.92
N PRO A 185 -0.59 -6.86 4.95
CA PRO A 185 -0.49 -6.04 3.75
C PRO A 185 0.59 -6.52 2.78
N ALA A 186 1.72 -7.00 3.30
CA ALA A 186 2.86 -7.44 2.48
C ALA A 186 2.56 -8.67 1.62
N LEU A 187 1.42 -9.37 1.81
CA LEU A 187 1.00 -10.45 0.91
C LEU A 187 0.79 -9.97 -0.52
N TRP A 188 0.32 -8.74 -0.73
CA TRP A 188 0.21 -8.14 -2.07
C TRP A 188 1.58 -8.00 -2.77
N GLY A 189 2.67 -8.03 -2.03
CA GLY A 189 4.05 -8.07 -2.52
C GLY A 189 4.55 -9.47 -2.82
N THR A 190 3.67 -10.46 -3.05
CA THR A 190 4.04 -11.83 -3.43
C THR A 190 3.33 -12.25 -4.73
N ARG A 191 4.05 -12.99 -5.59
CA ARG A 191 3.47 -13.49 -6.85
C ARG A 191 2.27 -14.41 -6.58
N ALA A 192 2.39 -15.32 -5.62
CA ALA A 192 1.32 -16.24 -5.27
C ALA A 192 0.02 -15.50 -4.92
N ARG A 193 0.12 -14.46 -4.09
CA ARG A 193 -1.08 -13.68 -3.73
C ARG A 193 -1.65 -12.91 -4.91
N LEU A 194 -0.83 -12.35 -5.78
CA LEU A 194 -1.29 -11.66 -6.97
C LEU A 194 -2.03 -12.62 -7.94
N GLU A 195 -1.54 -13.84 -8.11
CA GLU A 195 -2.19 -14.86 -8.93
C GLU A 195 -3.55 -15.30 -8.37
N GLU A 196 -3.69 -15.36 -7.03
CA GLU A 196 -4.98 -15.59 -6.38
C GLU A 196 -5.96 -14.43 -6.60
N LEU A 197 -5.49 -13.19 -6.44
CA LEU A 197 -6.32 -11.99 -6.57
C LEU A 197 -6.71 -11.69 -8.03
N PHE A 198 -5.82 -11.99 -8.98
CA PHE A 198 -5.99 -11.73 -10.41
C PHE A 198 -5.81 -13.03 -11.21
N PRO A 199 -6.78 -13.95 -11.17
CA PRO A 199 -6.66 -15.25 -11.79
C PRO A 199 -6.51 -15.13 -13.31
N SER A 200 -5.74 -16.05 -13.91
CA SER A 200 -5.40 -16.05 -15.34
C SER A 200 -6.61 -16.09 -16.29
N SER A 201 -7.76 -16.50 -15.80
CA SER A 201 -9.03 -16.42 -16.54
C SER A 201 -9.55 -14.98 -16.73
N LYS A 202 -9.11 -14.03 -15.89
CA LYS A 202 -9.56 -12.63 -15.90
C LYS A 202 -8.46 -11.66 -16.34
N ALA A 203 -7.19 -11.98 -16.08
CA ALA A 203 -6.09 -11.08 -16.35
C ALA A 203 -4.76 -11.82 -16.57
N SER A 204 -3.78 -11.15 -17.16
CA SER A 204 -2.39 -11.57 -17.14
C SER A 204 -1.60 -10.65 -16.20
N VAL A 205 -0.70 -11.23 -15.39
CA VAL A 205 0.05 -10.51 -14.36
C VAL A 205 1.55 -10.58 -14.67
N VAL A 206 2.18 -9.43 -14.76
CA VAL A 206 3.64 -9.28 -14.81
C VAL A 206 4.07 -8.57 -13.53
N ALA A 207 4.88 -9.23 -12.70
CA ALA A 207 5.38 -8.67 -11.44
C ALA A 207 6.91 -8.62 -11.46
N THR A 208 7.47 -7.42 -11.36
CA THR A 208 8.91 -7.14 -11.44
C THR A 208 9.41 -6.66 -10.09
N PRO A 209 10.38 -7.32 -9.45
CA PRO A 209 11.02 -6.81 -8.25
C PRO A 209 11.76 -5.51 -8.53
N ARG A 210 11.54 -4.51 -7.69
CA ARG A 210 12.19 -3.20 -7.73
C ARG A 210 12.68 -2.82 -6.34
N GLN A 211 13.58 -1.85 -6.28
CA GLN A 211 14.10 -1.32 -5.03
C GLN A 211 13.79 0.16 -4.92
N PHE A 212 13.11 0.55 -3.84
CA PHE A 212 13.12 1.94 -3.39
C PHE A 212 14.20 2.09 -2.30
N VAL A 213 14.97 3.17 -2.33
CA VAL A 213 16.05 3.39 -1.37
C VAL A 213 15.69 4.55 -0.44
N PHE A 214 15.39 4.23 0.81
CA PHE A 214 15.20 5.22 1.87
C PHE A 214 16.52 5.90 2.19
N ARG A 215 16.50 7.23 2.26
CA ARG A 215 17.67 8.06 2.56
C ARG A 215 17.34 9.04 3.67
N TYR A 216 18.05 8.93 4.78
CA TYR A 216 17.87 9.78 5.96
C TYR A 216 19.24 10.21 6.50
N LYS A 217 19.27 11.26 7.33
CA LYS A 217 20.49 11.77 7.96
C LYS A 217 21.17 10.72 8.85
N SER A 218 20.37 9.82 9.45
CA SER A 218 20.78 8.68 10.24
C SER A 218 19.62 7.73 10.45
N SER A 219 19.84 6.52 10.97
CA SER A 219 18.74 5.61 11.38
C SER A 219 17.90 6.20 12.51
N ALA A 220 18.47 6.98 13.41
CA ALA A 220 17.72 7.70 14.45
C ALA A 220 16.78 8.74 13.83
N HIS A 221 17.25 9.54 12.89
CA HIS A 221 16.41 10.49 12.16
C HIS A 221 15.28 9.81 11.39
N TRP A 222 15.54 8.66 10.76
CA TRP A 222 14.50 7.86 10.11
C TRP A 222 13.43 7.44 11.13
N LEU A 223 13.84 6.90 12.27
CA LEU A 223 12.90 6.46 13.31
C LEU A 223 12.06 7.62 13.84
N ASP A 224 12.65 8.79 14.06
CA ASP A 224 11.94 10.00 14.50
C ASP A 224 10.89 10.44 13.47
N VAL A 225 11.24 10.45 12.19
CA VAL A 225 10.31 10.79 11.11
C VAL A 225 9.17 9.78 11.04
N PHE A 226 9.47 8.47 11.08
CA PHE A 226 8.43 7.44 11.00
C PHE A 226 7.54 7.43 12.24
N ARG A 227 8.11 7.62 13.43
CA ARG A 227 7.37 7.70 14.70
C ARG A 227 6.45 8.92 14.76
N THR A 228 6.82 10.01 14.09
CA THR A 228 6.06 11.26 14.10
C THR A 228 5.00 11.30 13.00
N PHE A 229 5.34 10.87 11.79
CA PHE A 229 4.53 11.14 10.60
C PHE A 229 3.92 9.90 9.94
N TYR A 230 4.53 8.71 10.11
CA TYR A 230 4.03 7.50 9.47
C TYR A 230 3.00 6.78 10.35
N GLY A 231 1.71 6.91 10.01
CA GLY A 231 0.57 6.47 10.82
C GLY A 231 0.70 5.08 11.46
N PRO A 232 1.08 4.02 10.73
CA PRO A 232 1.26 2.70 11.32
C PRO A 232 2.29 2.64 12.46
N VAL A 233 3.43 3.34 12.30
CA VAL A 233 4.48 3.41 13.34
C VAL A 233 4.03 4.30 14.49
N LEU A 234 3.48 5.48 14.20
CA LEU A 234 2.94 6.40 15.21
C LEU A 234 1.94 5.70 16.12
N LYS A 235 0.98 4.97 15.54
CA LYS A 235 -0.04 4.22 16.31
C LYS A 235 0.57 3.07 17.12
N ALA A 236 1.55 2.35 16.56
CA ALA A 236 2.23 1.30 17.30
C ALA A 236 2.91 1.84 18.56
N PHE A 237 3.67 2.93 18.45
CA PHE A 237 4.28 3.57 19.60
C PHE A 237 3.25 4.10 20.61
N GLY A 238 2.15 4.69 20.12
CA GLY A 238 1.08 5.20 21.00
C GLY A 238 0.30 4.11 21.76
N THR A 239 0.37 2.86 21.33
CA THR A 239 -0.30 1.73 21.98
C THR A 239 0.55 1.13 23.11
N LEU A 240 1.87 1.32 23.08
CA LEU A 240 2.83 0.72 24.00
C LEU A 240 3.13 1.64 25.19
N ASP A 241 3.42 1.02 26.34
CA ASP A 241 3.99 1.72 27.48
C ASP A 241 5.45 2.16 27.22
N ALA A 242 6.04 2.91 28.15
CA ALA A 242 7.39 3.43 28.01
C ALA A 242 8.46 2.33 27.81
N THR A 243 8.28 1.17 28.41
CA THR A 243 9.18 0.02 28.25
C THR A 243 9.04 -0.61 26.87
N GLY A 244 7.82 -0.90 26.44
CA GLY A 244 7.51 -1.42 25.11
C GLY A 244 7.98 -0.48 23.99
N GLN A 245 7.82 0.84 24.16
CA GLN A 245 8.34 1.84 23.20
C GLN A 245 9.85 1.77 23.06
N LYS A 246 10.59 1.60 24.16
CA LYS A 246 12.06 1.46 24.11
C LYS A 246 12.48 0.19 23.40
N VAL A 247 11.80 -0.94 23.66
CA VAL A 247 12.10 -2.23 23.01
C VAL A 247 11.80 -2.15 21.52
N LEU A 248 10.61 -1.65 21.13
CA LEU A 248 10.26 -1.48 19.72
C LEU A 248 11.27 -0.55 19.01
N ALA A 249 11.65 0.57 19.64
CA ALA A 249 12.64 1.47 19.05
C ALA A 249 13.98 0.78 18.81
N ALA A 250 14.49 0.01 19.78
CA ALA A 250 15.74 -0.75 19.62
C ALA A 250 15.65 -1.77 18.49
N GLU A 251 14.57 -2.55 18.40
CA GLU A 251 14.39 -3.53 17.31
C GLU A 251 14.29 -2.87 15.93
N LEU A 252 13.63 -1.70 15.82
CA LEU A 252 13.56 -0.95 14.57
C LEU A 252 14.92 -0.36 14.18
N MET A 253 15.72 0.08 15.13
CA MET A 253 17.11 0.52 14.89
C MET A 253 18.00 -0.63 14.42
N GLU A 254 17.88 -1.81 15.02
CA GLU A 254 18.57 -3.03 14.58
C GLU A 254 18.13 -3.44 13.17
N LEU A 255 16.82 -3.35 12.88
CA LEU A 255 16.31 -3.61 11.54
C LEU A 255 16.92 -2.65 10.54
N ALA A 256 16.95 -1.36 10.82
CA ALA A 256 17.56 -0.36 9.95
C ALA A 256 19.06 -0.67 9.74
N ALA A 257 19.79 -1.02 10.78
CA ALA A 257 21.23 -1.36 10.70
C ALA A 257 21.48 -2.57 9.78
N ARG A 258 20.62 -3.61 9.81
CA ARG A 258 20.77 -4.80 8.95
C ARG A 258 20.63 -4.49 7.46
N PHE A 259 19.83 -3.51 7.10
CA PHE A 259 19.58 -3.13 5.70
C PHE A 259 20.43 -1.94 5.25
N ASN A 260 21.03 -1.18 6.18
CA ASN A 260 21.79 0.01 5.86
C ASN A 260 23.07 -0.35 5.09
N ARG A 261 23.30 0.36 3.97
CA ARG A 261 24.48 0.19 3.11
C ARG A 261 25.52 1.31 3.33
N ALA A 262 25.16 2.35 4.10
CA ALA A 262 26.05 3.47 4.35
C ALA A 262 26.95 3.22 5.56
N GLU A 263 28.22 3.65 5.46
CA GLU A 263 29.24 3.54 6.52
C GLU A 263 29.64 4.92 7.10
N ASP A 264 29.02 5.99 6.58
CA ASP A 264 29.31 7.40 6.91
C ASP A 264 28.38 7.99 7.98
N GLY A 265 27.62 7.14 8.68
CA GLY A 265 26.62 7.57 9.68
C GLY A 265 25.26 7.94 9.10
N THR A 266 25.12 8.04 7.77
CA THR A 266 23.82 8.23 7.13
C THR A 266 23.04 6.91 7.03
N MET A 267 21.76 7.00 6.68
CA MET A 267 20.93 5.83 6.39
C MET A 267 20.64 5.75 4.90
N VAL A 268 21.10 4.66 4.27
CA VAL A 268 20.81 4.30 2.87
C VAL A 268 20.27 2.88 2.85
N VAL A 269 18.96 2.73 2.95
CA VAL A 269 18.28 1.44 3.14
C VAL A 269 17.40 1.11 1.94
N PRO A 270 17.75 0.07 1.15
CA PRO A 270 16.88 -0.44 0.10
C PRO A 270 15.69 -1.18 0.69
N SER A 271 14.55 -1.01 0.09
CA SER A 271 13.32 -1.76 0.38
C SER A 271 12.74 -2.30 -0.93
N GLU A 272 12.63 -3.61 -1.01
CA GLU A 272 12.05 -4.25 -2.18
C GLU A 272 10.53 -4.06 -2.22
N TYR A 273 10.03 -3.83 -3.44
CA TYR A 273 8.61 -3.87 -3.78
C TYR A 273 8.40 -4.60 -5.11
N LEU A 274 7.20 -5.11 -5.33
CA LEU A 274 6.79 -5.55 -6.66
C LEU A 274 6.14 -4.39 -7.41
N GLU A 275 6.69 -4.07 -8.57
CA GLU A 275 6.04 -3.31 -9.62
C GLU A 275 5.22 -4.29 -10.45
N VAL A 276 3.91 -4.09 -10.50
CA VAL A 276 2.98 -5.06 -11.08
C VAL A 276 2.18 -4.40 -12.18
N VAL A 277 2.18 -5.00 -13.36
CA VAL A 277 1.31 -4.65 -14.48
C VAL A 277 0.36 -5.81 -14.74
N ILE A 278 -0.94 -5.53 -14.69
CA ILE A 278 -2.01 -6.49 -14.86
C ILE A 278 -2.82 -6.04 -16.07
N MET A 279 -2.86 -6.86 -17.12
CA MET A 279 -3.71 -6.60 -18.29
C MET A 279 -5.03 -7.33 -18.12
N ARG A 280 -6.15 -6.58 -18.07
CA ARG A 280 -7.49 -7.13 -17.98
C ARG A 280 -7.90 -7.75 -19.32
N ARG A 281 -8.46 -8.96 -19.28
CA ARG A 281 -9.02 -9.64 -20.43
C ARG A 281 -10.47 -9.22 -20.73
#